data_86590718557a294078d94da32fe08b55
#
_entry.id   86590718557a294078d94da32fe08b55
#
_cell.length_a   1.000
_cell.length_b   1.000
_cell.length_c   1.000
_cell.angle_alpha   90.00
_cell.angle_beta   90.00
_cell.angle_gamma   90.00
#
_symmetry.space_group_name_H-M   'P 1'
#
loop_
_entity.id
_entity.type
_entity.pdbx_description
1 polymer ?
#
loop_
_entity_poly.entity_id
_entity_poly.type
_entity_poly.pdbx_seq_one_letter_code
_entity_poly.pdbx_strand_id
1 'polypeptide(L)'
;MSVHRKTQVARTLAATILGFALLSSGQRAQAQTQRGPTASDRTRVLEAIGKGDYAGAEKLTLELQAGLPPGAAAPADGGSVFYEEIKACGFYPQETRLECIIEIKQTNGYAGPVGSFGSVEHVYFCIDYNNDGQFTQFESAGQGSVQMHDESAGAKPPWQYAIYRDFNPFGGLRTANNGNNAPTTTNAPTRTVRAILSWFFAPTGCNFRPVWGNIVQFRIRFDPIR
;
A
#
# COMPACT_ATOMS: atom_id res chain seq x y z
N MET A 1 -7.83 -83.65 -3.51
CA MET A 1 -6.54 -83.90 -4.13
C MET A 1 -5.73 -82.63 -4.21
N SER A 2 -4.67 -82.75 -3.51
CA SER A 2 -3.29 -82.18 -3.63
C SER A 2 -3.08 -80.67 -3.46
N VAL A 3 -2.62 -80.43 -2.33
CA VAL A 3 -1.70 -79.45 -1.72
C VAL A 3 -0.57 -79.04 -2.67
N HIS A 4 -0.29 -77.74 -2.75
CA HIS A 4 1.11 -77.27 -2.74
C HIS A 4 1.23 -75.87 -2.11
N ARG A 5 1.79 -75.84 -0.91
CA ARG A 5 2.40 -74.69 -0.28
C ARG A 5 3.65 -74.29 -1.06
N LYS A 6 3.84 -73.00 -1.27
CA LYS A 6 5.18 -72.44 -1.42
C LYS A 6 5.32 -71.18 -0.57
N THR A 7 6.10 -71.37 0.42
CA THR A 7 6.82 -70.38 1.27
C THR A 7 7.67 -69.46 0.39
N GLN A 8 7.58 -68.18 0.57
CA GLN A 8 8.65 -67.28 0.16
C GLN A 8 8.98 -66.30 1.26
N VAL A 9 10.24 -66.28 1.44
CA VAL A 9 11.17 -65.74 2.44
C VAL A 9 11.13 -64.22 2.46
N ALA A 10 11.07 -63.69 3.68
CA ALA A 10 11.41 -62.31 4.01
C ALA A 10 12.82 -61.93 3.49
N ARG A 11 12.90 -60.83 2.74
CA ARG A 11 14.15 -60.07 2.56
C ARG A 11 13.96 -58.67 3.08
N THR A 12 14.49 -58.46 4.24
CA THR A 12 14.81 -57.18 4.86
C THR A 12 15.76 -56.42 3.95
N LEU A 13 15.34 -55.26 3.47
CA LEU A 13 16.25 -54.28 2.90
C LEU A 13 16.28 -53.09 3.84
N ALA A 14 17.35 -53.01 4.56
CA ALA A 14 17.80 -51.80 5.24
C ALA A 14 18.20 -50.78 4.14
N ALA A 15 17.44 -49.73 3.95
CA ALA A 15 17.83 -48.58 3.16
C ALA A 15 18.07 -47.40 4.11
N THR A 16 19.30 -47.16 4.27
CA THR A 16 20.12 -46.04 4.71
C THR A 16 19.38 -44.72 4.86
N ILE A 17 19.28 -44.23 6.08
CA ILE A 17 19.03 -42.86 6.46
C ILE A 17 20.34 -42.07 6.24
N LEU A 18 20.48 -41.40 5.12
CA LEU A 18 21.47 -40.34 4.92
C LEU A 18 20.84 -39.33 3.93
N GLY A 19 20.37 -38.22 4.43
CA GLY A 19 19.86 -37.13 3.53
C GLY A 19 18.98 -36.10 4.20
N PHE A 20 19.11 -35.83 5.50
CA PHE A 20 18.38 -34.72 6.12
C PHE A 20 19.30 -33.85 6.98
N ALA A 21 20.17 -33.09 6.37
CA ALA A 21 20.96 -32.08 7.11
C ALA A 21 21.46 -30.88 6.27
N LEU A 22 20.81 -30.51 5.16
CA LEU A 22 21.26 -29.33 4.39
C LEU A 22 20.15 -28.37 3.95
N LEU A 23 18.97 -28.38 4.58
CA LEU A 23 17.90 -27.43 4.24
C LEU A 23 17.52 -26.45 5.37
N SER A 24 18.29 -26.36 6.47
CA SER A 24 17.89 -25.54 7.61
C SER A 24 18.53 -24.16 7.70
N SER A 25 19.54 -23.83 6.89
CA SER A 25 20.20 -22.51 6.96
C SER A 25 19.59 -21.44 6.05
N GLY A 26 18.98 -21.82 4.94
CA GLY A 26 18.35 -20.87 4.01
C GLY A 26 16.98 -20.36 4.47
N GLN A 27 16.21 -21.17 5.16
CA GLN A 27 14.87 -20.78 5.63
C GLN A 27 14.88 -19.89 6.88
N ARG A 28 15.94 -19.96 7.71
CA ARG A 28 16.08 -19.06 8.87
C ARG A 28 16.47 -17.63 8.48
N ALA A 29 17.17 -17.45 7.38
CA ALA A 29 17.51 -16.10 6.89
C ALA A 29 16.30 -15.39 6.25
N GLN A 30 15.38 -16.12 5.62
CA GLN A 30 14.16 -15.54 5.02
C GLN A 30 13.07 -15.22 6.06
N ALA A 31 13.01 -15.90 7.18
CA ALA A 31 12.03 -15.62 8.23
C ALA A 31 12.33 -14.34 9.04
N GLN A 32 13.54 -13.81 8.98
CA GLN A 32 13.93 -12.57 9.68
C GLN A 32 13.64 -11.29 8.90
N THR A 33 13.30 -11.36 7.61
CA THR A 33 13.13 -10.19 6.73
C THR A 33 11.67 -9.76 6.50
N GLN A 34 10.69 -10.45 7.09
CA GLN A 34 9.26 -10.12 6.87
C GLN A 34 8.61 -9.36 8.04
N ARG A 35 9.39 -8.60 8.79
CA ARG A 35 8.82 -7.77 9.85
C ARG A 35 8.35 -6.45 9.25
N GLY A 36 7.08 -6.12 9.44
CA GLY A 36 6.54 -4.81 9.06
C GLY A 36 7.31 -3.66 9.73
N PRO A 37 7.24 -2.45 9.17
CA PRO A 37 7.99 -1.29 9.65
C PRO A 37 7.59 -0.95 11.09
N THR A 38 8.58 -0.60 11.89
CA THR A 38 8.42 -0.31 13.32
C THR A 38 8.52 1.19 13.59
N ALA A 39 8.15 1.60 14.81
CA ALA A 39 8.37 2.98 15.27
C ALA A 39 9.87 3.35 15.26
N SER A 40 10.76 2.41 15.57
CA SER A 40 12.21 2.62 15.49
C SER A 40 12.69 2.89 14.06
N ASP A 41 12.11 2.23 13.07
CA ASP A 41 12.44 2.47 11.66
C ASP A 41 12.00 3.88 11.23
N ARG A 42 10.81 4.33 11.68
CA ARG A 42 10.35 5.71 11.45
C ARG A 42 11.27 6.74 12.10
N THR A 43 11.73 6.49 13.33
CA THR A 43 12.70 7.35 14.02
C THR A 43 14.00 7.48 13.22
N ARG A 44 14.54 6.40 12.66
CA ARG A 44 15.76 6.45 11.83
C ARG A 44 15.57 7.31 10.58
N VAL A 45 14.43 7.20 9.92
CA VAL A 45 14.08 8.05 8.77
C VAL A 45 13.98 9.52 9.21
N LEU A 46 13.30 9.80 10.33
CA LEU A 46 13.19 11.14 10.90
C LEU A 46 14.55 11.75 11.27
N GLU A 47 15.47 10.97 11.82
CA GLU A 47 16.84 11.40 12.12
C GLU A 47 17.61 11.81 10.86
N ALA A 48 17.46 11.06 9.77
CA ALA A 48 18.06 11.42 8.49
C ALA A 48 17.47 12.74 7.95
N ILE A 49 16.15 12.88 7.98
CA ILE A 49 15.44 14.13 7.60
C ILE A 49 15.93 15.30 8.45
N GLY A 50 16.00 15.14 9.77
CA GLY A 50 16.45 16.19 10.70
C GLY A 50 17.90 16.64 10.49
N LYS A 51 18.74 15.78 9.90
CA LYS A 51 20.12 16.09 9.47
C LYS A 51 20.19 16.69 8.05
N GLY A 52 19.05 16.82 7.35
CA GLY A 52 19.00 17.25 5.95
C GLY A 52 19.43 16.16 4.96
N ASP A 53 19.61 14.91 5.41
CA ASP A 53 19.95 13.76 4.57
C ASP A 53 18.70 13.13 3.96
N TYR A 54 18.07 13.83 3.04
CA TYR A 54 16.86 13.37 2.35
C TYR A 54 17.12 12.12 1.49
N ALA A 55 18.30 12.03 0.88
CA ALA A 55 18.68 10.86 0.09
C ALA A 55 18.84 9.61 0.97
N GLY A 56 19.44 9.75 2.14
CA GLY A 56 19.52 8.68 3.13
C GLY A 56 18.14 8.26 3.66
N ALA A 57 17.27 9.21 3.93
CA ALA A 57 15.90 8.96 4.35
C ALA A 57 15.10 8.20 3.28
N GLU A 58 15.23 8.60 2.01
CA GLU A 58 14.58 7.92 0.88
C GLU A 58 15.10 6.49 0.73
N LYS A 59 16.42 6.30 0.79
CA LYS A 59 17.06 4.98 0.72
C LYS A 59 16.54 4.05 1.82
N LEU A 60 16.50 4.52 3.07
CA LEU A 60 15.96 3.76 4.21
C LEU A 60 14.50 3.36 3.98
N THR A 61 13.70 4.28 3.44
CA THR A 61 12.27 4.03 3.14
C THR A 61 12.13 2.99 2.03
N LEU A 62 12.94 3.05 0.97
CA LEU A 62 12.94 2.06 -0.10
C LEU A 62 13.38 0.66 0.39
N GLU A 63 14.37 0.59 1.28
CA GLU A 63 14.79 -0.66 1.91
C GLU A 63 13.67 -1.28 2.73
N LEU A 64 12.96 -0.47 3.52
CA LEU A 64 11.79 -0.91 4.29
C LEU A 64 10.65 -1.37 3.36
N GLN A 65 10.40 -0.63 2.28
CA GLN A 65 9.40 -0.99 1.28
C GLN A 65 9.70 -2.33 0.61
N ALA A 66 10.98 -2.56 0.25
CA ALA A 66 11.42 -3.84 -0.32
C ALA A 66 11.28 -5.01 0.65
N GLY A 67 11.39 -4.76 1.97
CA GLY A 67 11.19 -5.74 3.04
C GLY A 67 9.73 -6.05 3.36
N LEU A 68 8.76 -5.30 2.83
CA LEU A 68 7.35 -5.60 3.03
C LEU A 68 7.00 -6.95 2.36
N PRO A 69 6.17 -7.79 3.00
CA PRO A 69 5.77 -9.05 2.41
C PRO A 69 5.15 -8.81 1.02
N PRO A 70 5.39 -9.69 0.02
CA PRO A 70 4.76 -9.57 -1.28
C PRO A 70 3.25 -9.63 -1.07
N GLY A 71 2.56 -8.55 -1.40
CA GLY A 71 1.11 -8.48 -1.28
C GLY A 71 0.46 -9.27 -2.39
N ALA A 72 -0.52 -10.09 -2.05
CA ALA A 72 -1.59 -10.39 -2.97
C ALA A 72 -2.31 -9.06 -3.27
N ALA A 73 -2.89 -8.89 -4.45
CA ALA A 73 -3.52 -7.66 -4.95
C ALA A 73 -4.72 -7.13 -4.12
N ALA A 74 -4.71 -7.29 -2.80
CA ALA A 74 -5.79 -6.96 -1.89
C ALA A 74 -5.56 -5.63 -1.16
N PRO A 75 -6.62 -4.90 -0.81
CA PRO A 75 -6.56 -3.61 -0.09
C PRO A 75 -5.86 -3.66 1.28
N ALA A 76 -5.61 -4.87 1.80
CA ALA A 76 -4.95 -5.08 3.10
C ALA A 76 -3.42 -4.90 3.08
N ASP A 77 -2.82 -4.64 1.91
CA ASP A 77 -1.35 -4.66 1.73
C ASP A 77 -0.70 -3.28 1.88
N GLY A 78 -1.31 -2.41 2.65
CA GLY A 78 -0.71 -1.17 3.11
C GLY A 78 0.44 -1.43 4.07
N GLY A 79 1.18 -0.37 4.38
CA GLY A 79 2.21 -0.35 5.40
C GLY A 79 1.62 -0.36 6.82
N SER A 80 2.42 0.13 7.75
CA SER A 80 1.99 0.29 9.14
C SER A 80 0.95 1.40 9.28
N VAL A 81 -0.17 1.10 9.88
CA VAL A 81 -1.22 2.07 10.27
C VAL A 81 -1.09 2.53 11.72
N PHE A 82 0.08 2.40 12.31
CA PHE A 82 0.31 2.78 13.70
C PHE A 82 0.19 4.30 13.90
N TYR A 83 0.67 5.08 12.93
CA TYR A 83 0.68 6.55 13.00
C TYR A 83 -0.55 7.17 12.33
N GLU A 84 -0.87 6.73 11.11
CA GLU A 84 -1.92 7.28 10.27
C GLU A 84 -2.67 6.19 9.49
N GLU A 85 -3.93 6.46 9.14
CA GLU A 85 -4.78 5.53 8.40
C GLU A 85 -5.86 6.27 7.60
N ILE A 86 -6.12 5.85 6.36
CA ILE A 86 -7.36 6.24 5.67
C ILE A 86 -8.53 5.53 6.33
N LYS A 87 -9.52 6.30 6.77
CA LYS A 87 -10.74 5.79 7.40
C LYS A 87 -11.91 5.71 6.43
N ALA A 88 -12.01 6.66 5.54
CA ALA A 88 -13.09 6.72 4.57
C ALA A 88 -12.65 7.51 3.34
N CYS A 89 -13.21 7.18 2.19
CA CYS A 89 -13.05 7.94 0.96
C CYS A 89 -14.37 8.05 0.21
N GLY A 90 -14.48 9.09 -0.60
CA GLY A 90 -15.64 9.33 -1.42
C GLY A 90 -15.35 10.13 -2.66
N PHE A 91 -16.39 10.31 -3.46
CA PHE A 91 -16.39 11.13 -4.65
C PHE A 91 -17.47 12.20 -4.53
N TYR A 92 -17.10 13.45 -4.75
CA TYR A 92 -18.01 14.58 -4.82
C TYR A 92 -18.20 14.98 -6.28
N PRO A 93 -19.28 14.54 -6.92
CA PRO A 93 -19.45 14.63 -8.37
C PRO A 93 -19.58 16.08 -8.88
N GLN A 94 -20.12 16.99 -8.07
CA GLN A 94 -20.33 18.39 -8.46
C GLN A 94 -19.01 19.13 -8.72
N GLU A 95 -17.95 18.75 -8.02
CA GLU A 95 -16.61 19.33 -8.16
C GLU A 95 -15.64 18.39 -8.86
N THR A 96 -16.10 17.19 -9.25
CA THR A 96 -15.21 16.15 -9.76
C THR A 96 -14.02 15.89 -8.82
N ARG A 97 -14.34 15.78 -7.53
CA ARG A 97 -13.37 15.68 -6.43
C ARG A 97 -13.38 14.29 -5.81
N LEU A 98 -12.19 13.69 -5.69
CA LEU A 98 -11.93 12.55 -4.82
C LEU A 98 -11.43 13.08 -3.48
N GLU A 99 -11.95 12.53 -2.39
CA GLU A 99 -11.59 12.94 -1.04
C GLU A 99 -11.46 11.72 -0.14
N CYS A 100 -10.45 11.75 0.74
CA CYS A 100 -10.30 10.77 1.80
C CYS A 100 -10.15 11.47 3.16
N ILE A 101 -10.72 10.86 4.17
CA ILE A 101 -10.48 11.20 5.57
C ILE A 101 -9.36 10.33 6.09
N ILE A 102 -8.27 10.94 6.50
CA ILE A 102 -7.19 10.27 7.22
C ILE A 102 -7.33 10.51 8.72
N GLU A 103 -6.94 9.52 9.49
CA GLU A 103 -6.90 9.59 10.96
C GLU A 103 -5.44 9.57 11.41
N ILE A 104 -5.05 10.57 12.19
CA ILE A 104 -3.76 10.70 12.84
C ILE A 104 -3.87 10.17 14.26
N LYS A 105 -3.09 9.15 14.57
CA LYS A 105 -3.25 8.34 15.80
C LYS A 105 -2.20 8.61 16.87
N GLN A 106 -1.09 9.28 16.52
CA GLN A 106 0.02 9.56 17.42
C GLN A 106 0.21 11.07 17.56
N THR A 107 0.76 11.49 18.70
CA THR A 107 1.11 12.89 18.97
C THR A 107 2.49 13.27 18.46
N ASN A 108 3.29 12.31 18.03
CA ASN A 108 4.67 12.52 17.57
C ASN A 108 5.01 11.57 16.40
N GLY A 109 6.13 11.85 15.75
CA GLY A 109 6.56 11.09 14.58
C GLY A 109 6.32 11.84 13.27
N TYR A 110 6.07 13.16 13.33
CA TYR A 110 5.74 14.03 12.20
C TYR A 110 6.80 15.12 11.97
N ALA A 111 8.07 14.82 12.31
CA ALA A 111 9.23 15.66 12.06
C ALA A 111 9.22 17.01 12.78
N GLY A 112 8.71 17.06 14.00
CA GLY A 112 8.82 18.18 14.92
C GLY A 112 7.53 18.99 15.11
N PRO A 113 7.55 19.93 16.09
CA PRO A 113 6.35 20.68 16.49
C PRO A 113 5.93 21.72 15.44
N VAL A 114 4.76 22.29 15.63
CA VAL A 114 4.25 23.42 14.84
C VAL A 114 5.31 24.54 14.81
N GLY A 115 5.62 25.03 13.62
CA GLY A 115 6.70 25.98 13.37
C GLY A 115 8.02 25.34 12.90
N SER A 116 8.14 24.01 12.97
CA SER A 116 9.18 23.25 12.30
C SER A 116 8.77 22.91 10.85
N PHE A 117 9.61 22.17 10.13
CA PHE A 117 9.28 21.73 8.77
C PHE A 117 8.09 20.74 8.76
N GLY A 118 7.94 19.90 9.79
CA GLY A 118 6.92 18.87 9.85
C GLY A 118 7.13 17.75 8.84
N SER A 119 6.12 16.93 8.66
CA SER A 119 6.05 15.92 7.60
C SER A 119 4.80 16.10 6.73
N VAL A 120 4.75 15.42 5.61
CA VAL A 120 3.61 15.50 4.67
C VAL A 120 2.96 14.13 4.57
N GLU A 121 1.64 14.11 4.72
CA GLU A 121 0.81 12.95 4.41
C GLU A 121 0.27 13.11 2.99
N HIS A 122 0.51 12.13 2.14
CA HIS A 122 0.09 12.11 0.75
C HIS A 122 -1.01 11.07 0.55
N VAL A 123 -2.07 11.44 -0.16
CA VAL A 123 -3.05 10.48 -0.68
C VAL A 123 -3.02 10.53 -2.20
N TYR A 124 -2.64 9.41 -2.80
CA TYR A 124 -2.60 9.24 -4.25
C TYR A 124 -3.81 8.46 -4.71
N PHE A 125 -4.49 8.98 -5.73
CA PHE A 125 -5.72 8.41 -6.24
C PHE A 125 -5.52 7.79 -7.63
N CYS A 126 -6.05 6.58 -7.81
CA CYS A 126 -6.09 5.88 -9.08
C CYS A 126 -7.52 5.41 -9.37
N ILE A 127 -7.93 5.52 -10.61
CA ILE A 127 -9.27 5.12 -11.06
C ILE A 127 -9.12 4.03 -12.12
N ASP A 128 -9.71 2.87 -11.88
CA ASP A 128 -9.81 1.80 -12.86
C ASP A 128 -10.82 2.21 -13.94
N TYR A 129 -10.33 2.96 -14.94
CA TYR A 129 -11.17 3.53 -15.98
C TYR A 129 -11.73 2.51 -16.94
N ASN A 130 -11.02 1.42 -17.18
CA ASN A 130 -11.42 0.36 -18.10
C ASN A 130 -12.17 -0.79 -17.42
N ASN A 131 -12.26 -0.78 -16.07
CA ASN A 131 -12.89 -1.81 -15.24
C ASN A 131 -12.26 -3.21 -15.43
N ASP A 132 -10.95 -3.29 -15.65
CA ASP A 132 -10.24 -4.57 -15.77
C ASP A 132 -9.71 -5.11 -14.44
N GLY A 133 -9.90 -4.35 -13.36
CA GLY A 133 -9.47 -4.68 -12.01
C GLY A 133 -7.98 -4.46 -11.77
N GLN A 134 -7.26 -3.89 -12.75
CA GLN A 134 -5.86 -3.52 -12.63
C GLN A 134 -5.73 -2.01 -12.45
N PHE A 135 -4.61 -1.58 -11.86
CA PHE A 135 -4.31 -0.16 -11.74
C PHE A 135 -2.96 0.12 -12.39
N THR A 136 -3.00 0.78 -13.52
CA THR A 136 -1.82 1.15 -14.31
C THR A 136 -1.39 2.59 -14.02
N GLN A 137 -0.20 2.98 -14.46
CA GLN A 137 0.26 4.37 -14.34
C GLN A 137 -0.64 5.38 -15.09
N PHE A 138 -1.38 4.94 -16.09
CA PHE A 138 -2.27 5.78 -16.89
C PHE A 138 -3.60 6.05 -16.20
N GLU A 139 -3.87 5.38 -15.10
CA GLU A 139 -5.10 5.49 -14.31
C GLU A 139 -4.95 6.39 -13.09
N SER A 140 -3.87 7.18 -13.05
CA SER A 140 -3.67 8.18 -12.03
C SER A 140 -4.69 9.32 -12.16
N ALA A 141 -5.40 9.59 -11.07
CA ALA A 141 -6.21 10.79 -10.91
C ALA A 141 -5.44 11.91 -10.18
N GLY A 142 -4.21 11.64 -9.77
CA GLY A 142 -3.35 12.59 -9.07
C GLY A 142 -3.33 12.40 -7.55
N GLN A 143 -2.77 13.38 -6.85
CA GLN A 143 -2.62 13.30 -5.39
C GLN A 143 -3.07 14.58 -4.70
N GLY A 144 -3.48 14.45 -3.44
CA GLY A 144 -3.60 15.51 -2.45
C GLY A 144 -2.64 15.28 -1.31
N SER A 145 -2.42 16.30 -0.48
CA SER A 145 -1.55 16.18 0.69
C SER A 145 -1.94 17.17 1.80
N VAL A 146 -1.52 16.84 3.02
CA VAL A 146 -1.61 17.73 4.19
C VAL A 146 -0.31 17.70 4.95
N GLN A 147 0.10 18.84 5.48
CA GLN A 147 1.27 18.94 6.35
C GLN A 147 0.91 18.62 7.78
N MET A 148 1.73 17.80 8.42
CA MET A 148 1.56 17.34 9.80
C MET A 148 2.74 17.76 10.67
N HIS A 149 2.46 17.95 11.97
CA HIS A 149 3.45 18.29 12.97
C HIS A 149 3.23 17.45 14.23
N ASP A 150 4.28 17.35 15.03
CA ASP A 150 4.16 16.78 16.35
C ASP A 150 3.31 17.72 17.24
N GLU A 151 2.41 17.13 18.01
CA GLU A 151 1.50 17.86 18.89
C GLU A 151 2.12 18.09 20.25
N SER A 152 1.61 19.10 20.94
CA SER A 152 2.04 19.44 22.28
C SER A 152 1.68 18.34 23.30
N ALA A 153 2.40 18.32 24.41
CA ALA A 153 2.10 17.42 25.52
C ALA A 153 0.65 17.64 26.03
N GLY A 154 -0.12 16.57 26.10
CA GLY A 154 -1.53 16.60 26.53
C GLY A 154 -2.55 16.60 25.40
N ALA A 155 -2.13 16.77 24.15
CA ALA A 155 -2.99 16.55 23.00
C ALA A 155 -3.49 15.10 22.95
N LYS A 156 -4.75 14.91 22.58
CA LYS A 156 -5.39 13.59 22.61
C LYS A 156 -5.84 13.20 21.20
N PRO A 157 -5.06 12.38 20.47
CA PRO A 157 -5.52 11.81 19.21
C PRO A 157 -6.71 10.84 19.44
N PRO A 158 -7.45 10.42 18.41
CA PRO A 158 -7.14 10.68 17.01
C PRO A 158 -7.69 12.02 16.48
N TRP A 159 -7.02 12.58 15.47
CA TRP A 159 -7.55 13.69 14.68
C TRP A 159 -7.83 13.24 13.25
N GLN A 160 -8.77 13.91 12.61
CA GLN A 160 -9.15 13.60 11.23
C GLN A 160 -8.87 14.81 10.32
N TYR A 161 -8.33 14.52 9.15
CA TYR A 161 -8.05 15.50 8.10
C TYR A 161 -8.64 15.01 6.79
N ALA A 162 -9.23 15.95 6.03
CA ALA A 162 -9.67 15.68 4.68
C ALA A 162 -8.55 15.99 3.70
N ILE A 163 -8.18 15.01 2.88
CA ILE A 163 -7.26 15.18 1.76
C ILE A 163 -8.03 14.94 0.48
N TYR A 164 -7.95 15.88 -0.44
CA TYR A 164 -8.72 15.81 -1.68
C TYR A 164 -7.87 16.07 -2.92
N ARG A 165 -8.43 15.66 -4.05
CA ARG A 165 -7.92 15.94 -5.38
C ARG A 165 -9.07 16.20 -6.35
N ASP A 166 -9.08 17.38 -6.98
CA ASP A 166 -9.94 17.66 -8.13
C ASP A 166 -9.27 17.07 -9.37
N PHE A 167 -10.05 16.41 -10.22
CA PHE A 167 -9.53 15.74 -11.41
C PHE A 167 -10.48 15.87 -12.60
N ASN A 168 -9.95 15.65 -13.81
CA ASN A 168 -10.78 15.60 -15.01
C ASN A 168 -11.18 14.14 -15.28
N PRO A 169 -12.44 13.74 -15.04
CA PRO A 169 -12.88 12.36 -15.21
C PRO A 169 -12.77 11.87 -16.66
N PHE A 170 -12.70 12.79 -17.63
CA PHE A 170 -12.59 12.47 -19.05
C PHE A 170 -11.14 12.41 -19.53
N GLY A 171 -10.20 13.00 -18.80
CA GLY A 171 -8.77 13.02 -19.15
C GLY A 171 -8.14 11.63 -19.14
N GLY A 172 -8.40 10.87 -18.07
CA GLY A 172 -7.89 9.51 -17.90
C GLY A 172 -8.49 8.49 -18.87
N LEU A 173 -9.76 8.67 -19.23
CA LEU A 173 -10.45 7.80 -20.18
C LEU A 173 -9.87 7.86 -21.59
N ARG A 174 -9.37 9.03 -22.03
CA ARG A 174 -8.70 9.18 -23.33
C ARG A 174 -7.35 8.45 -23.37
N THR A 175 -6.64 8.43 -22.26
CA THR A 175 -5.31 7.82 -22.18
C THR A 175 -5.38 6.30 -22.03
N ALA A 176 -6.29 5.81 -21.21
CA ALA A 176 -6.49 4.38 -20.98
C ALA A 176 -6.95 3.61 -22.25
N ASN A 177 -7.64 4.28 -23.16
CA ASN A 177 -8.17 3.68 -24.38
C ASN A 177 -7.35 3.99 -25.65
N ASN A 178 -6.05 4.31 -25.54
CA ASN A 178 -5.18 4.62 -26.70
C ASN A 178 -5.77 5.68 -27.67
N GLY A 179 -6.56 6.61 -27.15
CA GLY A 179 -7.11 7.72 -27.93
C GLY A 179 -8.29 7.39 -28.85
N ASN A 180 -8.69 6.12 -28.97
CA ASN A 180 -9.65 5.70 -30.00
C ASN A 180 -11.08 5.46 -29.52
N ASN A 181 -11.34 5.47 -28.22
CA ASN A 181 -12.71 5.33 -27.72
C ASN A 181 -12.96 6.34 -26.61
N ALA A 182 -13.81 7.33 -26.92
CA ALA A 182 -14.54 7.95 -25.83
C ALA A 182 -15.20 6.83 -25.02
N PRO A 183 -15.23 6.90 -23.68
CA PRO A 183 -15.95 5.90 -22.93
C PRO A 183 -17.35 5.86 -23.49
N THR A 184 -17.72 4.72 -24.00
CA THR A 184 -19.14 4.48 -24.26
C THR A 184 -19.77 4.54 -22.87
N THR A 185 -20.33 5.69 -22.55
CA THR A 185 -20.99 6.03 -21.29
C THR A 185 -22.17 5.10 -20.99
N THR A 186 -22.32 4.05 -21.78
CA THR A 186 -23.55 3.31 -21.86
C THR A 186 -23.67 2.15 -20.88
N ASN A 187 -22.62 1.61 -20.26
CA ASN A 187 -22.86 0.35 -19.53
C ASN A 187 -22.24 0.17 -18.15
N ALA A 188 -21.38 1.04 -17.66
CA ALA A 188 -20.97 0.95 -16.27
C ALA A 188 -20.60 2.33 -15.73
N PRO A 189 -21.54 3.07 -15.15
CA PRO A 189 -21.26 4.39 -14.57
C PRO A 189 -20.34 4.28 -13.34
N THR A 190 -20.09 3.07 -12.84
CA THR A 190 -19.28 2.84 -11.65
C THR A 190 -17.84 2.49 -12.00
N ARG A 191 -16.91 3.02 -11.21
CA ARG A 191 -15.47 2.73 -11.28
C ARG A 191 -14.95 2.36 -9.91
N THR A 192 -13.92 1.52 -9.87
CA THR A 192 -13.15 1.28 -8.66
C THR A 192 -12.08 2.34 -8.55
N VAL A 193 -11.95 2.92 -7.37
CA VAL A 193 -10.88 3.86 -7.02
C VAL A 193 -9.98 3.19 -6.00
N ARG A 194 -8.68 3.36 -6.17
CA ARG A 194 -7.64 3.03 -5.19
C ARG A 194 -7.09 4.33 -4.63
N ALA A 195 -7.09 4.46 -3.31
CA ALA A 195 -6.42 5.54 -2.60
C ALA A 195 -5.26 4.96 -1.79
N ILE A 196 -4.09 5.58 -1.89
CA ILE A 196 -2.83 5.15 -1.27
C ILE A 196 -2.36 6.26 -0.35
N LEU A 197 -2.40 6.04 0.96
CA LEU A 197 -1.83 6.94 1.95
C LEU A 197 -0.36 6.62 2.14
N SER A 198 0.50 7.64 2.09
CA SER A 198 1.94 7.50 2.32
C SER A 198 2.48 8.70 3.08
N TRP A 199 3.23 8.40 4.12
CA TRP A 199 3.95 9.38 4.92
C TRP A 199 5.23 9.83 4.22
N PHE A 200 5.49 11.12 4.23
CA PHE A 200 6.67 11.87 3.83
C PHE A 200 7.01 11.76 2.33
N PHE A 201 7.11 10.56 1.77
CA PHE A 201 7.39 10.35 0.35
C PHE A 201 6.10 10.09 -0.42
N ALA A 202 5.89 10.91 -1.46
CA ALA A 202 4.71 10.78 -2.31
C ALA A 202 4.73 9.47 -3.09
N PRO A 203 3.58 8.79 -3.23
CA PRO A 203 3.46 7.64 -4.10
C PRO A 203 3.83 7.98 -5.56
N THR A 204 4.62 7.14 -6.19
CA THR A 204 5.09 7.33 -7.57
C THR A 204 4.17 6.71 -8.61
N GLY A 205 3.08 6.06 -8.20
CA GLY A 205 2.11 5.45 -9.11
C GLY A 205 1.11 4.56 -8.41
N CYS A 206 0.21 3.99 -9.18
CA CYS A 206 -0.95 3.24 -8.70
C CYS A 206 -0.61 1.91 -8.01
N ASN A 207 0.59 1.39 -8.20
CA ASN A 207 1.08 0.16 -7.58
C ASN A 207 2.07 0.43 -6.44
N PHE A 208 2.17 1.69 -6.00
CA PHE A 208 3.02 2.06 -4.87
C PHE A 208 2.54 1.35 -3.60
N ARG A 209 3.49 0.88 -2.81
CA ARG A 209 3.25 0.22 -1.52
C ARG A 209 3.79 1.12 -0.41
N PRO A 210 2.93 1.74 0.39
CA PRO A 210 3.39 2.62 1.47
C PRO A 210 4.11 1.80 2.56
N VAL A 211 5.14 2.39 3.16
CA VAL A 211 5.78 1.84 4.37
C VAL A 211 4.95 2.19 5.59
N TRP A 212 4.47 3.43 5.69
CA TRP A 212 3.50 3.91 6.66
C TRP A 212 2.28 4.43 5.91
N GLY A 213 1.09 4.17 6.46
CA GLY A 213 -0.20 4.39 5.82
C GLY A 213 -0.82 3.10 5.29
N ASN A 214 -1.90 3.22 4.54
CA ASN A 214 -2.65 2.09 4.00
C ASN A 214 -3.16 2.36 2.58
N ILE A 215 -3.68 1.28 1.99
CA ILE A 215 -4.36 1.31 0.69
C ILE A 215 -5.81 0.95 0.92
N VAL A 216 -6.72 1.75 0.37
CA VAL A 216 -8.15 1.44 0.36
C VAL A 216 -8.68 1.42 -1.07
N GLN A 217 -9.71 0.61 -1.31
CA GLN A 217 -10.45 0.62 -2.56
C GLN A 217 -11.92 0.87 -2.28
N PHE A 218 -12.53 1.70 -3.11
CA PHE A 218 -13.93 2.05 -3.02
C PHE A 218 -14.52 2.24 -4.40
N ARG A 219 -15.85 2.24 -4.51
CA ARG A 219 -16.54 2.41 -5.78
C ARG A 219 -17.14 3.81 -5.86
N ILE A 220 -16.96 4.44 -6.99
CA ILE A 220 -17.59 5.71 -7.35
C ILE A 220 -18.52 5.51 -8.52
N ARG A 221 -19.46 6.45 -8.67
CA ARG A 221 -20.31 6.54 -9.84
C ARG A 221 -20.13 7.91 -10.48
N PHE A 222 -19.79 7.91 -11.77
CA PHE A 222 -19.88 9.11 -12.56
C PHE A 222 -21.34 9.30 -12.99
N ASP A 223 -21.91 10.42 -12.60
CA ASP A 223 -23.22 10.78 -13.14
C ASP A 223 -23.06 11.21 -14.62
N PRO A 224 -24.00 10.80 -15.49
CA PRO A 224 -23.97 11.29 -16.86
C PRO A 224 -24.06 12.82 -16.83
N ILE A 225 -23.20 13.46 -17.60
CA ILE A 225 -23.30 14.92 -17.82
C ILE A 225 -24.64 15.16 -18.51
N ARG A 226 -25.46 15.93 -17.87
CA ARG A 226 -26.72 16.43 -18.46
C ARG A 226 -26.45 17.61 -19.38
#